data_7db0c9cc6e1028dd02e014800c075c19
#
_entry.id   7db0c9cc6e1028dd02e014800c075c19
#
_cell.length_a   1.000
_cell.length_b   1.000
_cell.length_c   1.000
_cell.angle_alpha   90.00
_cell.angle_beta   90.00
_cell.angle_gamma   90.00
#
_symmetry.space_group_name_H-M   'P 1'
#
loop_
_entity.id
_entity.type
_entity.pdbx_description
1 polymer ?
#
loop_
_entity_poly.entity_id
_entity_poly.type
_entity_poly.pdbx_seq_one_letter_code
_entity_poly.pdbx_strand_id
1 'polypeptide(L)'
;MSLAEIQQKRQIIESRSRIREFVFGIQDGLISTVGLLAGVQGATENNIVVIVTGFTAMFSGAISMAAGSYLSSLAQKDIFDKEITDAERLADREPYVAAEGLLNALEQEGLSKEHSYRLVKVLLQERSVFLRTFQEKVFGLGSAEVNQPIAAALVMGFSFVVGAFVPISPYIFLSGVPALYLSGLLSGITLFGVGAFKGYLAGQSLLVSGLKFFVIAVSAAGMGYLIGLVVQYFFPGISIPA
;
A
#
# COMPACT_ATOMS: atom_id res chain seq x y z
N MET A 1 30.94 6.64 4.25
CA MET A 1 29.95 6.08 3.32
C MET A 1 30.49 6.21 1.91
N SER A 2 30.66 5.11 1.19
CA SER A 2 31.19 5.11 -0.18
C SER A 2 30.10 5.51 -1.20
N LEU A 3 30.50 5.95 -2.41
CA LEU A 3 29.54 6.24 -3.49
C LEU A 3 28.67 5.02 -3.83
N ALA A 4 29.23 3.81 -3.76
CA ALA A 4 28.50 2.56 -3.96
C ALA A 4 27.41 2.35 -2.90
N GLU A 5 27.68 2.65 -1.63
CA GLU A 5 26.70 2.58 -0.54
C GLU A 5 25.57 3.59 -0.71
N ILE A 6 25.88 4.79 -1.25
CA ILE A 6 24.86 5.82 -1.56
C ILE A 6 23.94 5.32 -2.67
N GLN A 7 24.51 4.76 -3.75
CA GLN A 7 23.72 4.21 -4.87
C GLN A 7 22.86 3.04 -4.43
N GLN A 8 23.40 2.14 -3.60
CA GLN A 8 22.62 1.03 -3.04
C GLN A 8 21.48 1.51 -2.15
N LYS A 9 21.71 2.52 -1.30
CA LYS A 9 20.64 3.14 -0.50
C LYS A 9 19.57 3.79 -1.36
N ARG A 10 19.94 4.42 -2.47
CA ARG A 10 18.99 5.01 -3.43
C ARG A 10 18.07 3.93 -4.04
N GLN A 11 18.63 2.81 -4.47
CA GLN A 11 17.84 1.68 -4.98
C GLN A 11 16.88 1.09 -3.93
N ILE A 12 17.31 1.01 -2.67
CA ILE A 12 16.45 0.58 -1.56
C ILE A 12 15.31 1.59 -1.34
N ILE A 13 15.57 2.89 -1.44
CA ILE A 13 14.54 3.93 -1.29
C ILE A 13 13.53 3.83 -2.44
N GLU A 14 13.97 3.63 -3.67
CA GLU A 14 13.10 3.43 -4.84
C GLU A 14 12.23 2.15 -4.74
N SER A 15 12.70 1.13 -4.01
CA SER A 15 11.91 -0.09 -3.75
C SER A 15 10.87 0.03 -2.63
N ARG A 16 10.89 1.12 -1.84
CA ARG A 16 9.98 1.28 -0.67
C ARG A 16 8.51 1.36 -1.05
N SER A 17 8.20 1.92 -2.19
CA SER A 17 6.83 1.95 -2.72
C SER A 17 6.30 0.52 -2.92
N ARG A 18 7.09 -0.38 -3.51
CA ARG A 18 6.72 -1.79 -3.71
C ARG A 18 6.55 -2.58 -2.40
N ILE A 19 7.35 -2.25 -1.37
CA ILE A 19 7.19 -2.85 -0.04
C ILE A 19 5.85 -2.45 0.58
N ARG A 20 5.43 -1.20 0.40
CA ARG A 20 4.12 -0.72 0.87
C ARG A 20 2.98 -1.51 0.22
N GLU A 21 3.00 -1.65 -1.12
CA GLU A 21 2.00 -2.41 -1.87
C GLU A 21 1.97 -3.88 -1.43
N PHE A 22 3.14 -4.48 -1.25
CA PHE A 22 3.27 -5.86 -0.81
C PHE A 22 2.68 -6.09 0.60
N VAL A 23 3.09 -5.27 1.57
CA VAL A 23 2.60 -5.40 2.96
C VAL A 23 1.10 -5.14 3.03
N PHE A 24 0.61 -4.11 2.32
CA PHE A 24 -0.80 -3.76 2.31
C PHE A 24 -1.65 -4.86 1.65
N GLY A 25 -1.21 -5.39 0.49
CA GLY A 25 -1.93 -6.47 -0.18
C GLY A 25 -2.06 -7.73 0.68
N ILE A 26 -0.96 -8.21 1.29
CA ILE A 26 -1.01 -9.37 2.20
C ILE A 26 -1.93 -9.09 3.40
N GLN A 27 -1.77 -7.93 4.03
CA GLN A 27 -2.57 -7.56 5.21
C GLN A 27 -4.05 -7.53 4.88
N ASP A 28 -4.43 -6.88 3.79
CA ASP A 28 -5.83 -6.75 3.39
C ASP A 28 -6.43 -8.08 2.96
N GLY A 29 -5.69 -8.89 2.21
CA GLY A 29 -6.09 -10.24 1.84
C GLY A 29 -6.35 -11.14 3.06
N LEU A 30 -5.48 -11.10 4.07
CA LEU A 30 -5.65 -11.84 5.32
C LEU A 30 -6.87 -11.38 6.12
N ILE A 31 -6.96 -10.07 6.38
CA ILE A 31 -7.98 -9.49 7.27
C ILE A 31 -9.38 -9.64 6.66
N SER A 32 -9.53 -9.27 5.39
CA SER A 32 -10.82 -9.33 4.70
C SER A 32 -11.33 -10.76 4.56
N THR A 33 -10.43 -11.69 4.20
CA THR A 33 -10.82 -13.09 3.99
C THR A 33 -11.07 -13.82 5.29
N VAL A 34 -10.27 -13.65 6.35
CA VAL A 34 -10.56 -14.30 7.64
C VAL A 34 -11.86 -13.81 8.23
N GLY A 35 -12.16 -12.51 8.14
CA GLY A 35 -13.43 -11.95 8.60
C GLY A 35 -14.63 -12.48 7.81
N LEU A 36 -14.51 -12.52 6.48
CA LEU A 36 -15.55 -13.08 5.61
C LEU A 36 -15.81 -14.55 5.88
N LEU A 37 -14.75 -15.38 5.92
CA LEU A 37 -14.90 -16.82 6.17
C LEU A 37 -15.48 -17.12 7.56
N ALA A 38 -15.06 -16.35 8.58
CA ALA A 38 -15.64 -16.45 9.91
C ALA A 38 -17.15 -16.11 9.90
N GLY A 39 -17.53 -15.08 9.14
CA GLY A 39 -18.94 -14.69 8.98
C GLY A 39 -19.77 -15.76 8.26
N VAL A 40 -19.26 -16.26 7.14
CA VAL A 40 -19.95 -17.33 6.38
C VAL A 40 -20.06 -18.60 7.21
N GLN A 41 -19.00 -19.01 7.92
CA GLN A 41 -19.00 -20.17 8.80
C GLN A 41 -19.98 -20.00 9.98
N GLY A 42 -20.17 -18.76 10.48
CA GLY A 42 -21.17 -18.44 11.51
C GLY A 42 -22.60 -18.52 10.99
N ALA A 43 -22.81 -18.40 9.68
CA ALA A 43 -24.11 -18.43 9.04
C ALA A 43 -24.48 -19.80 8.43
N THR A 44 -23.50 -20.67 8.14
CA THR A 44 -23.74 -21.99 7.51
C THR A 44 -22.72 -23.03 7.96
N GLU A 45 -23.17 -24.29 8.04
CA GLU A 45 -22.28 -25.44 8.28
C GLU A 45 -21.74 -26.05 6.98
N ASN A 46 -22.21 -25.57 5.81
CA ASN A 46 -21.77 -26.11 4.50
C ASN A 46 -20.37 -25.62 4.13
N ASN A 47 -19.40 -26.51 4.26
CA ASN A 47 -17.99 -26.20 3.98
C ASN A 47 -17.72 -25.81 2.52
N ILE A 48 -18.49 -26.33 1.55
CA ILE A 48 -18.36 -25.98 0.15
C ILE A 48 -18.69 -24.50 -0.08
N VAL A 49 -19.75 -24.00 0.60
CA VAL A 49 -20.12 -22.59 0.54
C VAL A 49 -18.99 -21.70 1.07
N VAL A 50 -18.38 -22.10 2.19
CA VAL A 50 -17.25 -21.36 2.78
C VAL A 50 -16.07 -21.31 1.82
N ILE A 51 -15.70 -22.45 1.21
CA ILE A 51 -14.60 -22.55 0.27
C ILE A 51 -14.87 -21.71 -0.99
N VAL A 52 -16.04 -21.87 -1.60
CA VAL A 52 -16.40 -21.13 -2.83
C VAL A 52 -16.42 -19.63 -2.56
N THR A 53 -16.99 -19.21 -1.43
CA THR A 53 -16.98 -17.80 -1.03
C THR A 53 -15.56 -17.28 -0.84
N GLY A 54 -14.70 -18.06 -0.16
CA GLY A 54 -13.30 -17.68 0.05
C GLY A 54 -12.53 -17.49 -1.25
N PHE A 55 -12.59 -18.45 -2.18
CA PHE A 55 -11.93 -18.33 -3.48
C PHE A 55 -12.51 -17.20 -4.32
N THR A 56 -13.84 -17.05 -4.36
CA THR A 56 -14.47 -15.95 -5.09
C THR A 56 -14.02 -14.60 -4.54
N ALA A 57 -14.02 -14.44 -3.22
CA ALA A 57 -13.53 -13.21 -2.58
C ALA A 57 -12.04 -12.96 -2.83
N MET A 58 -11.21 -14.01 -2.80
CA MET A 58 -9.78 -13.91 -3.09
C MET A 58 -9.53 -13.37 -4.50
N PHE A 59 -10.16 -13.94 -5.53
CA PHE A 59 -9.94 -13.50 -6.90
C PHE A 59 -10.56 -12.13 -7.20
N SER A 60 -11.80 -11.89 -6.76
CA SER A 60 -12.45 -10.58 -6.97
C SER A 60 -11.74 -9.47 -6.20
N GLY A 61 -11.30 -9.76 -4.97
CA GLY A 61 -10.51 -8.84 -4.16
C GLY A 61 -9.16 -8.53 -4.79
N ALA A 62 -8.44 -9.55 -5.28
CA ALA A 62 -7.16 -9.37 -5.95
C ALA A 62 -7.28 -8.46 -7.19
N ILE A 63 -8.32 -8.68 -8.03
CA ILE A 63 -8.58 -7.85 -9.21
C ILE A 63 -8.93 -6.42 -8.78
N SER A 64 -9.79 -6.25 -7.79
CA SER A 64 -10.20 -4.95 -7.26
C SER A 64 -8.99 -4.16 -6.71
N MET A 65 -8.16 -4.83 -5.90
CA MET A 65 -6.96 -4.21 -5.31
C MET A 65 -5.91 -3.87 -6.36
N ALA A 66 -5.69 -4.77 -7.35
CA ALA A 66 -4.79 -4.49 -8.47
C ALA A 66 -5.28 -3.30 -9.30
N ALA A 67 -6.57 -3.26 -9.65
CA ALA A 67 -7.17 -2.16 -10.40
C ALA A 67 -7.10 -0.84 -9.62
N GLY A 68 -7.42 -0.85 -8.32
CA GLY A 68 -7.32 0.32 -7.45
C GLY A 68 -5.89 0.87 -7.36
N SER A 69 -4.90 -0.02 -7.17
CA SER A 69 -3.49 0.36 -7.16
C SER A 69 -3.03 0.92 -8.51
N TYR A 70 -3.45 0.31 -9.62
CA TYR A 70 -3.16 0.80 -10.97
C TYR A 70 -3.71 2.21 -11.20
N LEU A 71 -5.02 2.40 -10.97
CA LEU A 71 -5.70 3.68 -11.20
C LEU A 71 -5.16 4.78 -10.28
N SER A 72 -4.89 4.47 -9.01
CA SER A 72 -4.30 5.41 -8.07
C SER A 72 -2.89 5.85 -8.50
N SER A 73 -2.05 4.90 -8.91
CA SER A 73 -0.71 5.19 -9.39
C SER A 73 -0.71 5.96 -10.72
N LEU A 74 -1.68 5.66 -11.60
CA LEU A 74 -1.87 6.38 -12.86
C LEU A 74 -2.30 7.83 -12.59
N ALA A 75 -3.29 8.04 -11.71
CA ALA A 75 -3.75 9.36 -11.34
C ALA A 75 -2.63 10.22 -10.70
N GLN A 76 -1.81 9.62 -9.84
CA GLN A 76 -0.63 10.30 -9.27
C GLN A 76 0.36 10.70 -10.37
N LYS A 77 0.61 9.81 -11.33
CA LYS A 77 1.48 10.09 -12.47
C LYS A 77 0.95 11.23 -13.34
N ASP A 78 -0.34 11.20 -13.68
CA ASP A 78 -0.97 12.21 -14.53
C ASP A 78 -0.94 13.61 -13.88
N ILE A 79 -1.17 13.68 -12.55
CA ILE A 79 -1.03 14.92 -11.78
C ILE A 79 0.42 15.41 -11.83
N PHE A 80 1.38 14.51 -11.60
CA PHE A 80 2.80 14.84 -11.60
C PHE A 80 3.27 15.35 -12.97
N ASP A 81 2.90 14.67 -14.05
CA ASP A 81 3.24 15.06 -15.42
C ASP A 81 2.63 16.42 -15.79
N LYS A 82 1.41 16.70 -15.31
CA LYS A 82 0.78 18.01 -15.45
C LYS A 82 1.57 19.11 -14.72
N GLU A 83 1.89 18.91 -13.45
CA GLU A 83 2.65 19.88 -12.66
C GLU A 83 4.04 20.16 -13.26
N ILE A 84 4.72 19.13 -13.78
CA ILE A 84 5.97 19.32 -14.53
C ILE A 84 5.76 20.22 -15.74
N THR A 85 4.72 19.94 -16.52
CA THR A 85 4.41 20.74 -17.74
C THR A 85 4.07 22.18 -17.38
N ASP A 86 3.29 22.40 -16.33
CA ASP A 86 2.91 23.73 -15.87
C ASP A 86 4.12 24.52 -15.32
N ALA A 87 5.03 23.85 -14.61
CA ALA A 87 6.30 24.43 -14.15
C ALA A 87 7.21 24.85 -15.32
N GLU A 88 7.29 24.02 -16.37
CA GLU A 88 8.04 24.35 -17.58
C GLU A 88 7.46 25.56 -18.30
N ARG A 89 6.13 25.62 -18.45
CA ARG A 89 5.43 26.75 -19.05
C ARG A 89 5.64 28.05 -18.27
N LEU A 90 5.62 27.97 -16.94
CA LEU A 90 5.87 29.11 -16.09
C LEU A 90 7.31 29.63 -16.28
N ALA A 91 8.29 28.74 -16.27
CA ALA A 91 9.69 29.11 -16.49
C ALA A 91 9.95 29.71 -17.87
N ASP A 92 9.21 29.27 -18.91
CA ASP A 92 9.35 29.80 -20.26
C ASP A 92 8.63 31.15 -20.44
N ARG A 93 7.46 31.33 -19.84
CA ARG A 93 6.66 32.56 -19.99
C ARG A 93 7.11 33.68 -19.06
N GLU A 94 7.47 33.31 -17.83
CA GLU A 94 7.78 34.23 -16.74
C GLU A 94 9.09 33.82 -16.03
N PRO A 95 10.24 33.87 -16.74
CA PRO A 95 11.51 33.37 -16.22
C PRO A 95 11.95 34.09 -14.94
N TYR A 96 11.56 35.35 -14.76
CA TYR A 96 11.87 36.10 -13.53
C TYR A 96 11.07 35.58 -12.33
N VAL A 97 9.79 35.21 -12.52
CA VAL A 97 8.95 34.66 -11.48
C VAL A 97 9.46 33.27 -11.06
N ALA A 98 9.85 32.44 -12.04
CA ALA A 98 10.44 31.14 -11.76
C ALA A 98 11.78 31.25 -11.01
N ALA A 99 12.64 32.20 -11.40
CA ALA A 99 13.91 32.46 -10.72
C ALA A 99 13.69 32.97 -9.29
N GLU A 100 12.74 33.87 -9.07
CA GLU A 100 12.39 34.39 -7.75
C GLU A 100 11.77 33.29 -6.88
N GLY A 101 10.90 32.43 -7.43
CA GLY A 101 10.36 31.28 -6.74
C GLY A 101 11.43 30.32 -6.25
N LEU A 102 12.42 30.01 -7.10
CA LEU A 102 13.56 29.16 -6.73
C LEU A 102 14.44 29.84 -5.66
N LEU A 103 14.67 31.15 -5.78
CA LEU A 103 15.44 31.93 -4.80
C LEU A 103 14.77 31.85 -3.41
N ASN A 104 13.47 32.09 -3.35
CA ASN A 104 12.69 32.01 -2.11
C ASN A 104 12.71 30.60 -1.51
N ALA A 105 12.58 29.57 -2.33
CA ALA A 105 12.65 28.19 -1.86
C ALA A 105 14.02 27.85 -1.24
N LEU A 106 15.10 28.29 -1.85
CA LEU A 106 16.45 28.09 -1.33
C LEU A 106 16.70 28.88 -0.02
N GLU A 107 16.14 30.10 0.10
CA GLU A 107 16.20 30.87 1.35
C GLU A 107 15.43 30.18 2.48
N GLN A 108 14.27 29.59 2.20
CA GLN A 108 13.50 28.81 3.16
C GLN A 108 14.23 27.54 3.62
N GLU A 109 15.09 26.95 2.79
CA GLU A 109 15.97 25.84 3.16
C GLU A 109 17.19 26.30 3.99
N GLY A 110 17.37 27.59 4.24
CA GLY A 110 18.42 28.14 5.11
C GLY A 110 19.63 28.72 4.39
N LEU A 111 19.61 28.84 3.07
CA LEU A 111 20.66 29.55 2.35
C LEU A 111 20.52 31.06 2.58
N SER A 112 21.66 31.76 2.69
CA SER A 112 21.65 33.23 2.71
C SER A 112 21.20 33.78 1.36
N LYS A 113 20.56 34.94 1.34
CA LYS A 113 20.06 35.60 0.14
C LYS A 113 21.15 35.77 -0.95
N GLU A 114 22.36 36.08 -0.53
CA GLU A 114 23.49 36.22 -1.43
C GLU A 114 23.89 34.90 -2.10
N HIS A 115 23.92 33.80 -1.33
CA HIS A 115 24.27 32.48 -1.86
C HIS A 115 23.15 31.94 -2.76
N SER A 116 21.88 32.13 -2.38
CA SER A 116 20.71 31.75 -3.21
C SER A 116 20.75 32.46 -4.56
N TYR A 117 21.00 33.76 -4.57
CA TYR A 117 21.13 34.55 -5.81
C TYR A 117 22.25 34.05 -6.71
N ARG A 118 23.44 33.79 -6.16
CA ARG A 118 24.59 33.26 -6.93
C ARG A 118 24.24 31.87 -7.51
N LEU A 119 23.61 31.00 -6.73
CA LEU A 119 23.24 29.67 -7.19
C LEU A 119 22.20 29.72 -8.30
N VAL A 120 21.14 30.50 -8.15
CA VAL A 120 20.09 30.67 -9.19
C VAL A 120 20.69 31.24 -10.48
N LYS A 121 21.61 32.21 -10.37
CA LYS A 121 22.30 32.80 -11.54
C LYS A 121 23.12 31.74 -12.32
N VAL A 122 23.78 30.81 -11.62
CA VAL A 122 24.53 29.71 -12.28
C VAL A 122 23.55 28.72 -12.91
N LEU A 123 22.46 28.34 -12.20
CA LEU A 123 21.45 27.40 -12.70
C LEU A 123 20.78 27.92 -13.97
N LEU A 124 20.53 29.23 -14.08
CA LEU A 124 19.91 29.85 -15.27
C LEU A 124 20.74 29.71 -16.54
N GLN A 125 22.04 29.42 -16.43
CA GLN A 125 22.89 29.18 -17.59
C GLN A 125 22.62 27.82 -18.25
N GLU A 126 22.10 26.86 -17.46
CA GLU A 126 21.79 25.51 -17.91
C GLU A 126 20.29 25.21 -17.71
N ARG A 127 19.49 25.50 -18.75
CA ARG A 127 18.01 25.41 -18.69
C ARG A 127 17.49 24.10 -18.11
N SER A 128 18.07 22.97 -18.50
CA SER A 128 17.65 21.66 -18.03
C SER A 128 17.86 21.46 -16.52
N VAL A 129 18.99 21.97 -16.00
CA VAL A 129 19.32 21.90 -14.58
C VAL A 129 18.45 22.85 -13.77
N PHE A 130 18.24 24.07 -14.31
CA PHE A 130 17.35 25.06 -13.69
C PHE A 130 15.92 24.50 -13.54
N LEU A 131 15.32 24.00 -14.63
CA LEU A 131 13.97 23.44 -14.62
C LEU A 131 13.82 22.29 -13.61
N ARG A 132 14.76 21.36 -13.63
CA ARG A 132 14.73 20.24 -12.69
C ARG A 132 14.84 20.71 -11.24
N THR A 133 15.74 21.65 -10.95
CA THR A 133 15.89 22.20 -9.60
C THR A 133 14.67 23.00 -9.18
N PHE A 134 14.09 23.77 -10.09
CA PHE A 134 12.87 24.53 -9.88
C PHE A 134 11.68 23.62 -9.54
N GLN A 135 11.47 22.57 -10.34
CA GLN A 135 10.43 21.57 -10.11
C GLN A 135 10.61 20.86 -8.76
N GLU A 136 11.85 20.49 -8.42
CA GLU A 136 12.15 19.80 -7.17
C GLU A 136 11.99 20.71 -5.94
N LYS A 137 12.49 21.95 -6.01
CA LYS A 137 12.56 22.84 -4.84
C LYS A 137 11.32 23.68 -4.62
N VAL A 138 10.64 24.11 -5.68
CA VAL A 138 9.46 24.96 -5.57
C VAL A 138 8.18 24.13 -5.48
N PHE A 139 8.07 23.06 -6.26
CA PHE A 139 6.87 22.22 -6.32
C PHE A 139 7.02 20.89 -5.58
N GLY A 140 8.19 20.56 -5.06
CA GLY A 140 8.43 19.28 -4.39
C GLY A 140 8.41 18.07 -5.36
N LEU A 141 8.53 18.32 -6.67
CA LEU A 141 8.49 17.31 -7.72
C LEU A 141 9.87 16.63 -7.87
N GLY A 142 10.32 15.96 -6.82
CA GLY A 142 11.57 15.17 -6.87
C GLY A 142 11.41 13.94 -7.77
N SER A 143 12.50 13.56 -8.45
CA SER A 143 12.56 12.42 -9.39
C SER A 143 12.26 11.04 -8.78
N ALA A 144 11.85 10.97 -7.52
CA ALA A 144 11.91 9.75 -6.72
C ALA A 144 10.69 8.83 -6.84
N GLU A 145 9.56 9.26 -7.43
CA GLU A 145 8.35 8.42 -7.42
C GLU A 145 7.57 8.46 -8.74
N VAL A 146 8.19 8.21 -9.86
CA VAL A 146 7.43 7.73 -11.00
C VAL A 146 7.05 6.29 -10.70
N ASN A 147 5.98 6.12 -9.91
CA ASN A 147 5.38 4.82 -9.68
C ASN A 147 5.08 4.17 -11.03
N GLN A 148 5.57 2.95 -11.21
CA GLN A 148 5.21 2.14 -12.38
C GLN A 148 3.82 1.52 -12.09
N PRO A 149 2.71 2.05 -12.66
CA PRO A 149 1.35 1.65 -12.27
C PRO A 149 1.10 0.15 -12.40
N ILE A 150 1.64 -0.46 -13.47
CA ILE A 150 1.49 -1.90 -13.72
C ILE A 150 2.23 -2.72 -12.67
N ALA A 151 3.45 -2.34 -12.31
CA ALA A 151 4.21 -3.07 -11.30
C ALA A 151 3.56 -2.97 -9.92
N ALA A 152 3.05 -1.80 -9.54
CA ALA A 152 2.31 -1.60 -8.29
C ALA A 152 1.04 -2.48 -8.25
N ALA A 153 0.27 -2.51 -9.33
CA ALA A 153 -0.93 -3.33 -9.46
C ALA A 153 -0.64 -4.83 -9.33
N LEU A 154 0.40 -5.33 -10.02
CA LEU A 154 0.78 -6.74 -9.97
C LEU A 154 1.25 -7.15 -8.57
N VAL A 155 2.08 -6.32 -7.92
CA VAL A 155 2.52 -6.58 -6.55
C VAL A 155 1.33 -6.60 -5.61
N MET A 156 0.42 -5.62 -5.70
CA MET A 156 -0.77 -5.53 -4.85
C MET A 156 -1.69 -6.74 -5.01
N GLY A 157 -2.08 -7.06 -6.26
CA GLY A 157 -2.99 -8.18 -6.54
C GLY A 157 -2.40 -9.52 -6.14
N PHE A 158 -1.13 -9.78 -6.48
CA PHE A 158 -0.45 -11.03 -6.10
C PHE A 158 -0.33 -11.17 -4.58
N SER A 159 0.06 -10.11 -3.90
CA SER A 159 0.19 -10.09 -2.44
C SER A 159 -1.15 -10.33 -1.74
N PHE A 160 -2.23 -9.79 -2.28
CA PHE A 160 -3.59 -10.06 -1.80
C PHE A 160 -3.95 -11.54 -1.92
N VAL A 161 -3.68 -12.18 -3.08
CA VAL A 161 -3.93 -13.62 -3.28
C VAL A 161 -3.16 -14.45 -2.24
N VAL A 162 -1.87 -14.16 -2.04
CA VAL A 162 -1.04 -14.86 -1.04
C VAL A 162 -1.62 -14.69 0.36
N GLY A 163 -2.02 -13.46 0.73
CA GLY A 163 -2.64 -13.18 2.02
C GLY A 163 -3.97 -13.91 2.20
N ALA A 164 -4.87 -13.81 1.22
CA ALA A 164 -6.20 -14.41 1.28
C ALA A 164 -6.17 -15.95 1.26
N PHE A 165 -5.17 -16.56 0.65
CA PHE A 165 -5.05 -18.01 0.62
C PHE A 165 -4.79 -18.62 2.00
N VAL A 166 -4.13 -17.89 2.90
CA VAL A 166 -3.81 -18.38 4.26
C VAL A 166 -5.08 -18.78 5.04
N PRO A 167 -6.07 -17.90 5.22
CA PRO A 167 -7.31 -18.27 5.93
C PRO A 167 -8.20 -19.27 5.19
N ILE A 168 -8.08 -19.41 3.86
CA ILE A 168 -8.83 -20.38 3.07
C ILE A 168 -8.26 -21.78 3.25
N SER A 169 -6.94 -21.91 3.36
CA SER A 169 -6.24 -23.20 3.33
C SER A 169 -6.74 -24.24 4.35
N PRO A 170 -7.11 -23.91 5.61
CA PRO A 170 -7.66 -24.90 6.54
C PRO A 170 -8.95 -25.52 6.08
N TYR A 171 -9.81 -24.76 5.41
CA TYR A 171 -11.11 -25.27 4.95
C TYR A 171 -11.01 -26.29 3.81
N ILE A 172 -9.87 -26.37 3.15
CA ILE A 172 -9.60 -27.40 2.11
C ILE A 172 -9.47 -28.80 2.76
N PHE A 173 -8.93 -28.87 3.98
CA PHE A 173 -8.63 -30.13 4.68
C PHE A 173 -9.55 -30.41 5.85
N LEU A 174 -10.17 -29.39 6.41
CA LEU A 174 -11.03 -29.46 7.57
C LEU A 174 -12.36 -28.78 7.28
N SER A 175 -13.37 -29.07 8.09
CA SER A 175 -14.70 -28.45 8.00
C SER A 175 -15.19 -27.97 9.35
N GLY A 176 -16.13 -27.02 9.36
CA GLY A 176 -16.77 -26.53 10.56
C GLY A 176 -15.85 -25.80 11.52
N VAL A 177 -16.12 -25.96 12.81
CA VAL A 177 -15.44 -25.24 13.89
C VAL A 177 -13.91 -25.45 13.92
N PRO A 178 -13.36 -26.65 13.69
CA PRO A 178 -11.91 -26.86 13.63
C PRO A 178 -11.23 -26.04 12.53
N ALA A 179 -11.85 -25.96 11.35
CA ALA A 179 -11.33 -25.15 10.24
C ALA A 179 -11.32 -23.65 10.59
N LEU A 180 -12.38 -23.16 11.25
CA LEU A 180 -12.49 -21.78 11.71
C LEU A 180 -11.35 -21.39 12.67
N TYR A 181 -11.13 -22.22 13.71
CA TYR A 181 -10.05 -21.94 14.67
C TYR A 181 -8.67 -21.98 14.03
N LEU A 182 -8.40 -22.95 13.16
CA LEU A 182 -7.11 -23.06 12.49
C LEU A 182 -6.91 -21.89 11.50
N SER A 183 -7.95 -21.47 10.79
CA SER A 183 -7.93 -20.30 9.92
C SER A 183 -7.60 -19.03 10.69
N GLY A 184 -8.26 -18.79 11.81
CA GLY A 184 -8.00 -17.66 12.69
C GLY A 184 -6.59 -17.67 13.26
N LEU A 185 -6.10 -18.84 13.72
CA LEU A 185 -4.75 -19.01 14.28
C LEU A 185 -3.68 -18.72 13.23
N LEU A 186 -3.77 -19.34 12.03
CA LEU A 186 -2.82 -19.12 10.95
C LEU A 186 -2.82 -17.68 10.48
N SER A 187 -3.98 -17.07 10.34
CA SER A 187 -4.10 -15.66 9.98
C SER A 187 -3.48 -14.75 11.03
N GLY A 188 -3.71 -15.03 12.32
CA GLY A 188 -3.11 -14.29 13.42
C GLY A 188 -1.58 -14.38 13.43
N ILE A 189 -1.03 -15.58 13.29
CA ILE A 189 0.43 -15.81 13.24
C ILE A 189 1.03 -15.10 12.01
N THR A 190 0.41 -15.23 10.85
CA THR A 190 0.90 -14.60 9.62
C THR A 190 0.85 -13.08 9.72
N LEU A 191 -0.25 -12.50 10.22
CA LEU A 191 -0.36 -11.05 10.44
C LEU A 191 0.63 -10.56 11.48
N PHE A 192 0.86 -11.31 12.56
CA PHE A 192 1.92 -10.99 13.51
C PHE A 192 3.28 -10.93 12.81
N GLY A 193 3.60 -11.92 11.97
CA GLY A 193 4.84 -11.97 11.20
C GLY A 193 4.99 -10.77 10.23
N VAL A 194 3.93 -10.42 9.51
CA VAL A 194 3.89 -9.24 8.61
C VAL A 194 4.08 -7.96 9.41
N GLY A 195 3.41 -7.83 10.56
CA GLY A 195 3.56 -6.68 11.45
C GLY A 195 4.97 -6.55 12.04
N ALA A 196 5.57 -7.67 12.45
CA ALA A 196 6.94 -7.72 12.94
C ALA A 196 7.94 -7.36 11.83
N PHE A 197 7.77 -7.88 10.62
CA PHE A 197 8.58 -7.54 9.46
C PHE A 197 8.50 -6.03 9.12
N LYS A 198 7.30 -5.46 9.12
CA LYS A 198 7.12 -4.00 8.99
C LYS A 198 7.84 -3.25 10.09
N GLY A 199 7.74 -3.72 11.34
CA GLY A 199 8.45 -3.14 12.49
C GLY A 199 9.97 -3.14 12.31
N TYR A 200 10.52 -4.26 11.83
CA TYR A 200 11.94 -4.39 11.49
C TYR A 200 12.39 -3.35 10.46
N LEU A 201 11.66 -3.23 9.35
CA LEU A 201 11.97 -2.25 8.30
C LEU A 201 11.87 -0.80 8.77
N ALA A 202 11.00 -0.51 9.73
CA ALA A 202 10.78 0.82 10.30
C ALA A 202 11.67 1.14 11.51
N GLY A 203 12.53 0.21 11.95
CA GLY A 203 13.34 0.37 13.16
C GLY A 203 12.51 0.42 14.46
N GLN A 204 11.31 -0.16 14.45
CA GLN A 204 10.40 -0.23 15.59
C GLN A 204 10.47 -1.57 16.30
N SER A 205 9.89 -1.65 17.51
CA SER A 205 9.79 -2.92 18.25
C SER A 205 8.97 -3.95 17.47
N LEU A 206 9.59 -5.12 17.20
CA LEU A 206 8.97 -6.24 16.49
C LEU A 206 7.71 -6.74 17.17
N LEU A 207 7.77 -6.89 18.50
CA LEU A 207 6.64 -7.38 19.31
C LEU A 207 5.46 -6.42 19.29
N VAL A 208 5.70 -5.12 19.46
CA VAL A 208 4.63 -4.12 19.47
C VAL A 208 3.98 -4.02 18.10
N SER A 209 4.78 -4.01 17.03
CA SER A 209 4.28 -3.97 15.65
C SER A 209 3.51 -5.24 15.30
N GLY A 210 4.04 -6.41 15.64
CA GLY A 210 3.36 -7.69 15.42
C GLY A 210 2.05 -7.81 16.18
N LEU A 211 2.04 -7.39 17.46
CA LEU A 211 0.84 -7.47 18.30
C LEU A 211 -0.29 -6.56 17.78
N LYS A 212 0.02 -5.37 17.27
CA LYS A 212 -0.98 -4.49 16.63
C LYS A 212 -1.69 -5.20 15.48
N PHE A 213 -0.95 -5.87 14.60
CA PHE A 213 -1.51 -6.60 13.47
C PHE A 213 -2.30 -7.84 13.90
N PHE A 214 -1.81 -8.55 14.92
CA PHE A 214 -2.52 -9.70 15.50
C PHE A 214 -3.88 -9.30 16.09
N VAL A 215 -3.95 -8.22 16.86
CA VAL A 215 -5.21 -7.71 17.43
C VAL A 215 -6.21 -7.36 16.33
N ILE A 216 -5.75 -6.75 15.24
CA ILE A 216 -6.61 -6.44 14.09
C ILE A 216 -7.17 -7.73 13.47
N ALA A 217 -6.34 -8.77 13.30
CA ALA A 217 -6.79 -10.07 12.78
C ALA A 217 -7.91 -10.70 13.63
N VAL A 218 -7.67 -10.75 14.95
CA VAL A 218 -8.64 -11.31 15.90
C VAL A 218 -9.94 -10.50 15.91
N SER A 219 -9.83 -9.18 15.85
CA SER A 219 -11.01 -8.30 15.79
C SER A 219 -11.82 -8.53 14.50
N ALA A 220 -11.14 -8.65 13.35
CA ALA A 220 -11.82 -8.90 12.07
C ALA A 220 -12.54 -10.26 12.06
N ALA A 221 -11.87 -11.32 12.52
CA ALA A 221 -12.48 -12.65 12.63
C ALA A 221 -13.67 -12.65 13.58
N GLY A 222 -13.52 -12.03 14.76
CA GLY A 222 -14.60 -11.93 15.75
C GLY A 222 -15.80 -11.16 15.25
N MET A 223 -15.59 -10.00 14.64
CA MET A 223 -16.67 -9.21 14.05
C MET A 223 -17.34 -9.94 12.89
N GLY A 224 -16.57 -10.58 12.01
CA GLY A 224 -17.12 -11.39 10.92
C GLY A 224 -18.04 -12.48 11.45
N TYR A 225 -17.57 -13.26 12.43
CA TYR A 225 -18.35 -14.32 13.05
C TYR A 225 -19.64 -13.81 13.70
N LEU A 226 -19.58 -12.70 14.44
CA LEU A 226 -20.77 -12.08 15.04
C LEU A 226 -21.78 -11.65 13.97
N ILE A 227 -21.32 -11.06 12.86
CA ILE A 227 -22.19 -10.70 11.74
C ILE A 227 -22.87 -11.96 11.17
N GLY A 228 -22.11 -13.04 10.99
CA GLY A 228 -22.67 -14.32 10.54
C GLY A 228 -23.80 -14.85 11.44
N LEU A 229 -23.59 -14.83 12.75
CA LEU A 229 -24.61 -15.22 13.72
C LEU A 229 -25.86 -14.32 13.67
N VAL A 230 -25.65 -13.01 13.53
CA VAL A 230 -26.77 -12.05 13.40
C VAL A 230 -27.59 -12.34 12.14
N VAL A 231 -26.92 -12.55 11.00
CA VAL A 231 -27.57 -12.88 9.74
C VAL A 231 -28.37 -14.20 9.88
N GLN A 232 -27.79 -15.22 10.47
CA GLN A 232 -28.46 -16.50 10.71
C GLN A 232 -29.71 -16.33 11.61
N TYR A 233 -29.63 -15.47 12.63
CA TYR A 233 -30.75 -15.21 13.54
C TYR A 233 -31.92 -14.51 12.85
N PHE A 234 -31.64 -13.49 12.00
CA PHE A 234 -32.69 -12.74 11.30
C PHE A 234 -33.23 -13.44 10.05
N PHE A 235 -32.46 -14.34 9.45
CA PHE A 235 -32.81 -15.03 8.22
C PHE A 235 -32.69 -16.57 8.35
N PRO A 236 -33.38 -17.21 9.29
CA PRO A 236 -33.23 -18.63 9.56
C PRO A 236 -33.70 -19.55 8.40
N GLY A 237 -34.40 -18.99 7.41
CA GLY A 237 -34.87 -19.71 6.21
C GLY A 237 -33.90 -19.74 5.04
N ILE A 238 -32.74 -19.08 5.14
CA ILE A 238 -31.66 -19.09 4.11
C ILE A 238 -30.67 -20.23 4.44
N SER A 239 -31.12 -21.34 5.03
CA SER A 239 -30.27 -22.52 5.11
C SER A 239 -30.08 -23.08 3.71
N ILE A 240 -28.87 -22.91 3.16
CA ILE A 240 -28.48 -23.60 1.92
C ILE A 240 -28.52 -25.08 2.21
N PRO A 241 -29.40 -25.88 1.50
CA PRO A 241 -29.47 -27.31 1.76
C PRO A 241 -28.09 -27.94 1.64
N ALA A 242 -27.77 -28.89 2.50
CA ALA A 242 -26.53 -29.63 2.54
C ALA A 242 -26.30 -30.42 1.26
#